data_9a5ab556d499b16949faf4222da74503
#
_entry.id   9a5ab556d499b16949faf4222da74503
#
_cell.length_a   1.000
_cell.length_b   1.000
_cell.length_c   1.000
_cell.angle_alpha   90.00
_cell.angle_beta   90.00
_cell.angle_gamma   90.00
#
_symmetry.space_group_name_H-M   'P 1'
#
loop_
_entity.id
_entity.type
_entity.pdbx_description
1 polymer ?
#
loop_
_entity_poly.entity_id
_entity_poly.type
_entity_poly.pdbx_seq_one_letter_code
_entity_poly.pdbx_strand_id
1 'polypeptide(L)'
;TVISLQKLFRIDGPLVRGLTLITNLILLNTLFIITSIPLVTMGASVTSLNTMLHRILKGDDGDIIYHYFRIFKSNFKQATVIWAALVLLGVLLFLNYSIFSNTNFLNGYGLLLLAPVGMLVILGVAILLPYIGLFENSLKASVINSIFVCILDPLRAILLILFNCAVVYMSVNTPERLLTAIYVFT
;
A
#
# COMPACT_ATOMS: atom_id res chain seq x y z
N THR A 1 -24.04 12.90 35.43
CA THR A 1 -22.61 12.62 35.12
C THR A 1 -22.32 11.10 35.11
N VAL A 2 -22.92 10.30 36.04
CA VAL A 2 -22.71 8.84 36.13
C VAL A 2 -23.29 8.08 34.91
N ILE A 3 -24.45 8.50 34.41
CA ILE A 3 -25.12 7.91 33.25
C ILE A 3 -24.31 8.05 31.97
N SER A 4 -23.51 9.11 31.82
CA SER A 4 -22.64 9.32 30.65
C SER A 4 -21.44 8.36 30.64
N LEU A 5 -20.87 8.07 31.80
CA LEU A 5 -19.74 7.11 31.94
C LEU A 5 -20.18 5.67 31.65
N GLN A 6 -21.36 5.27 32.16
CA GLN A 6 -21.89 3.92 31.87
C GLN A 6 -22.20 3.70 30.37
N LYS A 7 -22.59 4.76 29.61
CA LYS A 7 -22.77 4.67 28.15
C LYS A 7 -21.45 4.56 27.39
N LEU A 8 -20.36 5.10 27.90
CA LEU A 8 -19.04 5.03 27.30
C LEU A 8 -18.41 3.61 27.45
N PHE A 9 -18.67 2.95 28.57
CA PHE A 9 -18.12 1.62 28.88
C PHE A 9 -19.06 0.44 28.55
N ARG A 10 -20.19 0.70 27.88
CA ARG A 10 -21.01 -0.40 27.33
C ARG A 10 -20.22 -1.12 26.23
N ILE A 11 -20.48 -2.43 26.06
CA ILE A 11 -19.85 -3.28 25.04
C ILE A 11 -19.98 -2.66 23.65
N ASP A 12 -21.04 -1.90 23.37
CA ASP A 12 -21.27 -1.14 22.14
C ASP A 12 -20.89 0.35 22.25
N GLY A 13 -20.19 0.75 23.30
CA GLY A 13 -19.78 2.14 23.51
C GLY A 13 -18.70 2.61 22.52
N PRO A 14 -18.64 3.93 22.23
CA PRO A 14 -17.66 4.47 21.29
C PRO A 14 -16.20 4.21 21.71
N LEU A 15 -15.94 4.15 23.02
CA LEU A 15 -14.62 3.77 23.57
C LEU A 15 -14.24 2.33 23.25
N VAL A 16 -15.15 1.38 23.47
CA VAL A 16 -14.89 -0.04 23.18
C VAL A 16 -14.68 -0.26 21.70
N ARG A 17 -15.50 0.37 20.85
CA ARG A 17 -15.30 0.33 19.40
C ARG A 17 -13.94 0.91 18.98
N GLY A 18 -13.53 2.05 19.56
CA GLY A 18 -12.22 2.64 19.29
C GLY A 18 -11.06 1.71 19.69
N LEU A 19 -11.13 1.10 20.88
CA LEU A 19 -10.13 0.15 21.34
C LEU A 19 -10.08 -1.12 20.47
N THR A 20 -11.24 -1.65 20.09
CA THR A 20 -11.33 -2.80 19.18
C THR A 20 -10.70 -2.47 17.84
N LEU A 21 -10.99 -1.28 17.27
CA LEU A 21 -10.41 -0.84 16.01
C LEU A 21 -8.88 -0.75 16.10
N ILE A 22 -8.35 -0.15 17.17
CA ILE A 22 -6.89 -0.05 17.39
C ILE A 22 -6.28 -1.45 17.51
N THR A 23 -6.89 -2.34 18.29
CA THR A 23 -6.40 -3.74 18.43
C THR A 23 -6.40 -4.46 17.09
N ASN A 24 -7.47 -4.31 16.30
CA ASN A 24 -7.60 -4.91 14.97
C ASN A 24 -6.53 -4.37 14.01
N LEU A 25 -6.23 -3.07 14.07
CA LEU A 25 -5.17 -2.47 13.25
C LEU A 25 -3.77 -2.96 13.66
N ILE A 26 -3.49 -3.08 14.96
CA ILE A 26 -2.22 -3.62 15.46
C ILE A 26 -2.04 -5.07 14.98
N LEU A 27 -3.08 -5.88 15.13
CA LEU A 27 -3.07 -7.28 14.69
C LEU A 27 -2.84 -7.37 13.17
N LEU A 28 -3.54 -6.56 12.40
CA LEU A 28 -3.42 -6.51 10.95
C LEU A 28 -2.01 -6.10 10.50
N ASN A 29 -1.43 -5.09 11.14
CA ASN A 29 -0.06 -4.66 10.86
C ASN A 29 0.98 -5.73 11.23
N THR A 30 0.77 -6.43 12.34
CA THR A 30 1.63 -7.55 12.74
C THR A 30 1.61 -8.66 11.69
N LEU A 31 0.43 -9.04 11.20
CA LEU A 31 0.29 -10.02 10.12
C LEU A 31 0.98 -9.55 8.84
N PHE A 32 0.79 -8.29 8.48
CA PHE A 32 1.44 -7.68 7.32
C PHE A 32 2.99 -7.77 7.42
N ILE A 33 3.57 -7.39 8.56
CA ILE A 33 5.02 -7.45 8.77
C ILE A 33 5.52 -8.88 8.61
N ILE A 34 4.89 -9.85 9.28
CA ILE A 34 5.28 -11.26 9.22
C ILE A 34 5.23 -11.80 7.79
N THR A 35 4.15 -11.52 7.07
CA THR A 35 3.96 -12.02 5.70
C THR A 35 4.77 -11.27 4.66
N SER A 36 5.30 -10.07 4.98
CA SER A 36 6.14 -9.26 4.11
C SER A 36 7.64 -9.58 4.24
N ILE A 37 8.06 -10.39 5.24
CA ILE A 37 9.47 -10.79 5.41
C ILE A 37 10.07 -11.36 4.12
N PRO A 38 9.42 -12.29 3.39
CA PRO A 38 9.87 -12.65 2.08
C PRO A 38 9.48 -11.56 1.07
N LEU A 39 10.45 -10.90 0.43
CA LEU A 39 10.20 -9.85 -0.57
C LEU A 39 9.23 -10.27 -1.68
N VAL A 40 9.22 -11.55 -2.03
CA VAL A 40 8.34 -12.11 -3.08
C VAL A 40 6.85 -12.03 -2.68
N THR A 41 6.55 -12.16 -1.39
CA THR A 41 5.18 -12.16 -0.87
C THR A 41 4.63 -10.76 -0.58
N MET A 42 5.48 -9.74 -0.65
CA MET A 42 5.13 -8.37 -0.27
C MET A 42 3.92 -7.83 -1.04
N GLY A 43 3.81 -8.15 -2.35
CA GLY A 43 2.65 -7.77 -3.14
C GLY A 43 1.33 -8.35 -2.61
N ALA A 44 1.33 -9.63 -2.24
CA ALA A 44 0.15 -10.29 -1.66
C ALA A 44 -0.17 -9.75 -0.26
N SER A 45 0.87 -9.43 0.54
CA SER A 45 0.71 -8.82 1.86
C SER A 45 0.07 -7.44 1.79
N VAL A 46 0.53 -6.57 0.89
CA VAL A 46 -0.05 -5.23 0.65
C VAL A 46 -1.51 -5.35 0.20
N THR A 47 -1.80 -6.27 -0.72
CA THR A 47 -3.16 -6.52 -1.19
C THR A 47 -4.08 -6.94 -0.04
N SER A 48 -3.62 -7.88 0.81
CA SER A 48 -4.39 -8.38 1.96
C SER A 48 -4.59 -7.31 3.02
N LEU A 49 -3.55 -6.53 3.33
CA LEU A 49 -3.61 -5.42 4.26
C LEU A 49 -4.70 -4.41 3.85
N ASN A 50 -4.66 -3.94 2.61
CA ASN A 50 -5.62 -2.93 2.12
C ASN A 50 -7.06 -3.47 2.09
N THR A 51 -7.25 -4.73 1.69
CA THR A 51 -8.58 -5.34 1.65
C THR A 51 -9.15 -5.50 3.06
N MET A 52 -8.35 -5.97 4.01
CA MET A 52 -8.77 -6.11 5.41
C MET A 52 -9.02 -4.77 6.07
N LEU A 53 -8.16 -3.77 5.82
CA LEU A 53 -8.37 -2.41 6.30
C LEU A 53 -9.72 -1.85 5.83
N HIS A 54 -10.03 -2.03 4.55
CA HIS A 54 -11.32 -1.61 3.98
C HIS A 54 -12.51 -2.31 4.64
N ARG A 55 -12.40 -3.60 4.98
CA ARG A 55 -13.43 -4.37 5.71
C ARG A 55 -13.62 -3.86 7.14
N ILE A 56 -12.51 -3.67 7.88
CA ILE A 56 -12.52 -3.15 9.26
C ILE A 56 -13.19 -1.78 9.30
N LEU A 57 -12.85 -0.87 8.36
CA LEU A 57 -13.45 0.46 8.28
C LEU A 57 -14.94 0.43 7.94
N LYS A 58 -15.42 -0.64 7.29
CA LYS A 58 -16.87 -0.86 7.03
C LYS A 58 -17.59 -1.53 8.22
N GLY A 59 -16.87 -1.87 9.29
CA GLY A 59 -17.45 -2.54 10.47
C GLY A 59 -17.61 -4.04 10.30
N ASP A 60 -16.92 -4.65 9.33
CA ASP A 60 -16.85 -6.10 9.15
C ASP A 60 -15.59 -6.63 9.86
N ASP A 61 -15.68 -6.72 11.20
CA ASP A 61 -14.55 -7.02 12.09
C ASP A 61 -14.43 -8.53 12.39
N GLY A 62 -14.90 -9.41 11.52
CA GLY A 62 -14.83 -10.85 11.69
C GLY A 62 -13.43 -11.34 12.06
N ASP A 63 -13.20 -12.66 12.06
CA ASP A 63 -11.89 -13.25 12.36
C ASP A 63 -10.81 -12.71 11.38
N ILE A 64 -10.05 -11.70 11.85
CA ILE A 64 -9.06 -10.97 11.07
C ILE A 64 -7.98 -11.90 10.55
N ILE A 65 -7.50 -12.84 11.38
CA ILE A 65 -6.43 -13.75 11.00
C ILE A 65 -6.89 -14.65 9.86
N TYR A 66 -8.05 -15.28 10.02
CA TYR A 66 -8.61 -16.17 9.01
C TYR A 66 -8.86 -15.44 7.68
N HIS A 67 -9.51 -14.28 7.75
CA HIS A 67 -9.83 -13.50 6.55
C HIS A 67 -8.58 -12.96 5.87
N TYR A 68 -7.58 -12.50 6.64
CA TYR A 68 -6.31 -12.06 6.10
C TYR A 68 -5.61 -13.14 5.27
N PHE A 69 -5.42 -14.33 5.86
CA PHE A 69 -4.76 -15.44 5.15
C PHE A 69 -5.58 -15.97 3.99
N ARG A 70 -6.91 -15.93 4.08
CA ARG A 70 -7.79 -16.29 2.97
C ARG A 70 -7.59 -15.35 1.78
N ILE A 71 -7.59 -14.04 2.00
CA ILE A 71 -7.36 -13.01 0.96
C ILE A 71 -5.93 -13.14 0.42
N PHE A 72 -4.96 -13.30 1.30
CA PHE A 72 -3.56 -13.50 0.94
C PHE A 72 -3.40 -14.67 -0.03
N LYS A 73 -3.95 -15.83 0.31
CA LYS A 73 -3.84 -17.05 -0.49
C LYS A 73 -4.60 -16.96 -1.82
N SER A 74 -5.79 -16.35 -1.82
CA SER A 74 -6.61 -16.21 -3.04
C SER A 74 -5.95 -15.29 -4.07
N ASN A 75 -5.31 -14.20 -3.63
CA ASN A 75 -4.69 -13.21 -4.52
C ASN A 75 -3.19 -13.43 -4.73
N PHE A 76 -2.59 -14.45 -4.10
CA PHE A 76 -1.15 -14.66 -4.06
C PHE A 76 -0.50 -14.63 -5.46
N LYS A 77 -0.99 -15.44 -6.38
CA LYS A 77 -0.43 -15.53 -7.74
C LYS A 77 -0.50 -14.18 -8.47
N GLN A 78 -1.67 -13.56 -8.45
CA GLN A 78 -1.93 -12.32 -9.17
C GLN A 78 -1.10 -11.16 -8.60
N ALA A 79 -1.14 -10.99 -7.29
CA ALA A 79 -0.40 -9.93 -6.62
C ALA A 79 1.12 -10.11 -6.73
N THR A 80 1.62 -11.35 -6.65
CA THR A 80 3.06 -11.66 -6.79
C THR A 80 3.55 -11.38 -8.21
N VAL A 81 2.80 -11.73 -9.25
CA VAL A 81 3.19 -11.44 -10.65
C VAL A 81 3.28 -9.93 -10.88
N ILE A 82 2.28 -9.17 -10.41
CA ILE A 82 2.29 -7.71 -10.54
C ILE A 82 3.43 -7.09 -9.72
N TRP A 83 3.63 -7.56 -8.49
CA TRP A 83 4.72 -7.10 -7.65
C TRP A 83 6.09 -7.35 -8.31
N ALA A 84 6.32 -8.56 -8.84
CA ALA A 84 7.55 -8.88 -9.56
C ALA A 84 7.78 -7.97 -10.78
N ALA A 85 6.73 -7.66 -11.53
CA ALA A 85 6.82 -6.72 -12.65
C ALA A 85 7.16 -5.30 -12.18
N LEU A 86 6.56 -4.83 -11.08
CA LEU A 86 6.84 -3.51 -10.50
C LEU A 86 8.28 -3.44 -9.95
N VAL A 87 8.75 -4.49 -9.29
CA VAL A 87 10.14 -4.58 -8.80
C VAL A 87 11.13 -4.57 -9.97
N LEU A 88 10.88 -5.37 -11.01
CA LEU A 88 11.71 -5.37 -12.21
C LEU A 88 11.79 -3.98 -12.85
N LEU A 89 10.65 -3.30 -12.98
CA LEU A 89 10.57 -1.95 -13.50
C LEU A 89 11.35 -0.96 -12.61
N GLY A 90 11.25 -1.09 -11.30
CA GLY A 90 12.01 -0.28 -10.33
C GLY A 90 13.52 -0.51 -10.44
N VAL A 91 13.96 -1.75 -10.60
CA VAL A 91 15.38 -2.10 -10.82
C VAL A 91 15.87 -1.50 -12.13
N LEU A 92 15.11 -1.61 -13.22
CA LEU A 92 15.46 -0.99 -14.50
C LEU A 92 15.59 0.53 -14.38
N LEU A 93 14.69 1.19 -13.64
CA LEU A 93 14.79 2.62 -13.36
C LEU A 93 16.06 2.97 -12.59
N PHE A 94 16.38 2.20 -11.56
CA PHE A 94 17.57 2.40 -10.75
C PHE A 94 18.86 2.23 -11.58
N LEU A 95 18.95 1.21 -12.40
CA LEU A 95 20.09 0.99 -13.31
C LEU A 95 20.24 2.13 -14.32
N ASN A 96 19.14 2.57 -14.93
CA ASN A 96 19.16 3.70 -15.85
C ASN A 96 19.62 4.98 -15.13
N TYR A 97 19.09 5.28 -13.95
CA TYR A 97 19.52 6.41 -13.14
C TYR A 97 21.03 6.36 -12.86
N SER A 98 21.55 5.20 -12.46
CA SER A 98 22.97 5.00 -12.16
C SER A 98 23.86 5.23 -13.39
N ILE A 99 23.42 4.79 -14.56
CA ILE A 99 24.16 5.00 -15.82
C ILE A 99 24.14 6.48 -16.21
N PHE A 100 22.98 7.13 -16.16
CA PHE A 100 22.84 8.52 -16.56
C PHE A 100 23.48 9.51 -15.59
N SER A 101 23.55 9.20 -14.29
CA SER A 101 24.24 10.04 -13.30
C SER A 101 25.75 10.08 -13.51
N ASN A 102 26.34 9.03 -14.09
CA ASN A 102 27.76 8.93 -14.36
C ASN A 102 28.17 9.42 -15.76
N THR A 103 27.20 9.70 -16.63
CA THR A 103 27.48 10.21 -17.98
C THR A 103 26.92 11.61 -18.13
N ASN A 104 27.75 12.55 -18.58
CA ASN A 104 27.33 13.94 -18.88
C ASN A 104 26.38 14.03 -20.11
N PHE A 105 25.95 12.90 -20.65
CA PHE A 105 25.27 12.80 -21.93
C PHE A 105 23.86 13.45 -21.94
N LEU A 106 23.19 13.58 -20.79
CA LEU A 106 21.81 14.08 -20.74
C LEU A 106 21.55 15.20 -19.71
N ASN A 107 22.57 15.83 -19.13
CA ASN A 107 22.47 17.07 -18.31
C ASN A 107 21.05 17.36 -17.71
N GLY A 108 20.45 16.40 -16.97
CA GLY A 108 19.13 16.55 -16.36
C GLY A 108 17.94 16.01 -17.18
N TYR A 109 18.02 15.91 -18.50
CA TYR A 109 16.92 15.39 -19.34
C TYR A 109 16.68 13.90 -19.16
N GLY A 110 17.73 13.13 -18.79
CA GLY A 110 17.59 11.71 -18.47
C GLY A 110 16.64 11.43 -17.30
N LEU A 111 16.68 12.28 -16.28
CA LEU A 111 15.76 12.18 -15.14
C LEU A 111 14.31 12.46 -15.55
N LEU A 112 14.10 13.38 -16.50
CA LEU A 112 12.77 13.75 -17.00
C LEU A 112 12.11 12.59 -17.77
N LEU A 113 12.90 11.77 -18.47
CA LEU A 113 12.42 10.56 -19.14
C LEU A 113 12.11 9.41 -18.16
N LEU A 114 12.80 9.35 -17.02
CA LEU A 114 12.56 8.33 -16.00
C LEU A 114 11.35 8.64 -15.09
N ALA A 115 10.99 9.92 -14.94
CA ALA A 115 9.90 10.35 -14.08
C ALA A 115 8.54 9.68 -14.38
N PRO A 116 8.05 9.60 -15.64
CA PRO A 116 6.78 8.95 -15.93
C PRO A 116 6.78 7.45 -15.60
N VAL A 117 7.93 6.77 -15.78
CA VAL A 117 8.05 5.35 -15.46
C VAL A 117 8.05 5.14 -13.94
N GLY A 118 8.74 6.00 -13.19
CA GLY A 118 8.68 6.01 -11.73
C GLY A 118 7.25 6.25 -11.21
N MET A 119 6.52 7.17 -11.85
CA MET A 119 5.11 7.42 -11.56
C MET A 119 4.24 6.18 -11.78
N LEU A 120 4.46 5.41 -12.85
CA LEU A 120 3.74 4.16 -13.10
C LEU A 120 4.00 3.12 -12.02
N VAL A 121 5.24 3.01 -11.50
CA VAL A 121 5.54 2.11 -10.38
C VAL A 121 4.79 2.52 -9.13
N ILE A 122 4.80 3.80 -8.77
CA ILE A 122 4.10 4.33 -7.60
C ILE A 122 2.59 4.08 -7.71
N LEU A 123 1.99 4.37 -8.85
CA LEU A 123 0.57 4.12 -9.10
C LEU A 123 0.23 2.62 -9.06
N GLY A 124 1.12 1.77 -9.59
CA GLY A 124 0.97 0.31 -9.52
C GLY A 124 0.90 -0.19 -8.08
N VAL A 125 1.78 0.28 -7.21
CA VAL A 125 1.78 -0.10 -5.80
C VAL A 125 0.57 0.50 -5.07
N ALA A 126 0.27 1.78 -5.27
CA ALA A 126 -0.73 2.51 -4.50
C ALA A 126 -2.18 2.19 -4.91
N ILE A 127 -2.43 1.82 -6.15
CA ILE A 127 -3.78 1.63 -6.69
C ILE A 127 -4.01 0.20 -7.17
N LEU A 128 -3.11 -0.34 -7.98
CA LEU A 128 -3.32 -1.65 -8.61
C LEU A 128 -3.31 -2.80 -7.59
N LEU A 129 -2.35 -2.82 -6.64
CA LEU A 129 -2.29 -3.87 -5.62
C LEU A 129 -3.51 -3.87 -4.69
N PRO A 130 -3.97 -2.73 -4.12
CA PRO A 130 -5.22 -2.68 -3.37
C PRO A 130 -6.44 -3.08 -4.19
N TYR A 131 -6.50 -2.68 -5.47
CA TYR A 131 -7.61 -2.98 -6.36
C TYR A 131 -7.81 -4.49 -6.57
N ILE A 132 -6.72 -5.25 -6.71
CA ILE A 132 -6.79 -6.70 -6.88
C ILE A 132 -7.46 -7.40 -5.69
N GLY A 133 -7.20 -6.93 -4.47
CA GLY A 133 -7.78 -7.51 -3.27
C GLY A 133 -9.26 -7.19 -3.08
N LEU A 134 -9.70 -6.05 -3.58
CA LEU A 134 -11.10 -5.60 -3.46
C LEU A 134 -12.03 -6.21 -4.51
N PHE A 135 -11.49 -6.59 -5.67
CA PHE A 135 -12.28 -7.07 -6.80
C PHE A 135 -11.69 -8.37 -7.36
N GLU A 136 -12.52 -9.41 -7.43
CA GLU A 136 -12.16 -10.72 -8.01
C GLU A 136 -12.17 -10.63 -9.55
N ASN A 137 -11.21 -9.92 -10.12
CA ASN A 137 -11.06 -9.73 -11.56
C ASN A 137 -9.84 -10.48 -12.11
N SER A 138 -9.84 -10.73 -13.43
CA SER A 138 -8.62 -11.21 -14.12
C SER A 138 -7.53 -10.13 -14.07
N LEU A 139 -6.24 -10.53 -14.17
CA LEU A 139 -5.09 -9.60 -14.22
C LEU A 139 -5.31 -8.45 -15.20
N LYS A 140 -5.72 -8.78 -16.44
CA LYS A 140 -5.95 -7.78 -17.49
C LYS A 140 -7.04 -6.79 -17.12
N ALA A 141 -8.16 -7.28 -16.58
CA ALA A 141 -9.25 -6.42 -16.14
C ALA A 141 -8.85 -5.54 -14.95
N SER A 142 -8.07 -6.06 -14.00
CA SER A 142 -7.57 -5.30 -12.85
C SER A 142 -6.65 -4.15 -13.29
N VAL A 143 -5.75 -4.37 -14.24
CA VAL A 143 -4.89 -3.32 -14.79
C VAL A 143 -5.71 -2.24 -15.50
N ILE A 144 -6.60 -2.64 -16.40
CA ILE A 144 -7.44 -1.69 -17.15
C ILE A 144 -8.31 -0.87 -16.18
N ASN A 145 -8.98 -1.53 -15.26
CA ASN A 145 -9.88 -0.85 -14.32
C ASN A 145 -9.14 0.05 -13.34
N SER A 146 -7.92 -0.29 -12.90
CA SER A 146 -7.12 0.60 -12.06
C SER A 146 -6.71 1.87 -12.80
N ILE A 147 -6.45 1.81 -14.10
CA ILE A 147 -6.22 2.99 -14.95
C ILE A 147 -7.49 3.85 -15.01
N PHE A 148 -8.67 3.23 -15.20
CA PHE A 148 -9.94 3.96 -15.18
C PHE A 148 -10.19 4.64 -13.83
N VAL A 149 -9.87 4.00 -12.71
CA VAL A 149 -9.98 4.63 -11.38
C VAL A 149 -9.07 5.86 -11.26
N CYS A 150 -7.85 5.81 -11.80
CA CYS A 150 -6.96 6.98 -11.83
C CYS A 150 -7.54 8.14 -12.66
N ILE A 151 -8.24 7.83 -13.77
CA ILE A 151 -8.84 8.83 -14.64
C ILE A 151 -10.12 9.42 -14.02
N LEU A 152 -10.92 8.58 -13.37
CA LEU A 152 -12.20 9.00 -12.78
C LEU A 152 -12.01 9.81 -11.49
N ASP A 153 -10.96 9.52 -10.71
CA ASP A 153 -10.65 10.19 -9.45
C ASP A 153 -9.21 10.76 -9.46
N PRO A 154 -8.90 11.72 -10.35
CA PRO A 154 -7.55 12.23 -10.53
C PRO A 154 -7.01 12.92 -9.28
N LEU A 155 -7.88 13.53 -8.47
CA LEU A 155 -7.49 14.18 -7.23
C LEU A 155 -6.90 13.18 -6.22
N ARG A 156 -7.53 12.01 -6.05
CA ARG A 156 -7.01 10.94 -5.18
C ARG A 156 -5.69 10.37 -5.71
N ALA A 157 -5.60 10.15 -7.02
CA ALA A 157 -4.37 9.68 -7.64
C ALA A 157 -3.21 10.66 -7.41
N ILE A 158 -3.44 11.96 -7.60
CA ILE A 158 -2.45 13.02 -7.36
C ILE A 158 -2.05 13.07 -5.87
N LEU A 159 -3.00 13.03 -4.95
CA LEU A 159 -2.72 13.02 -3.51
C LEU A 159 -1.89 11.82 -3.09
N LEU A 160 -2.20 10.62 -3.61
CA LEU A 160 -1.42 9.41 -3.36
C LEU A 160 0.00 9.52 -3.89
N ILE A 161 0.19 10.07 -5.09
CA ILE A 161 1.51 10.31 -5.68
C ILE A 161 2.30 11.30 -4.82
N LEU A 162 1.70 12.45 -4.48
CA LEU A 162 2.35 13.47 -3.67
C LEU A 162 2.75 12.93 -2.28
N PHE A 163 1.87 12.16 -1.64
CA PHE A 163 2.15 11.53 -0.36
C PHE A 163 3.32 10.55 -0.46
N ASN A 164 3.31 9.65 -1.45
CA ASN A 164 4.41 8.70 -1.65
C ASN A 164 5.71 9.40 -2.01
N CYS A 165 5.68 10.43 -2.86
CA CYS A 165 6.86 11.23 -3.19
C CYS A 165 7.42 11.96 -1.95
N ALA A 166 6.55 12.52 -1.10
CA ALA A 166 6.97 13.16 0.15
C ALA A 166 7.66 12.17 1.09
N VAL A 167 7.13 10.95 1.23
CA VAL A 167 7.74 9.90 2.06
C VAL A 167 9.10 9.48 1.52
N VAL A 168 9.20 9.24 0.21
CA VAL A 168 10.48 8.90 -0.43
C VAL A 168 11.49 10.04 -0.24
N TYR A 169 11.08 11.29 -0.46
CA TYR A 169 11.92 12.46 -0.26
C TYR A 169 12.43 12.55 1.20
N MET A 170 11.54 12.35 2.17
CA MET A 170 11.92 12.34 3.59
C MET A 170 12.89 11.19 3.92
N SER A 171 12.67 10.01 3.36
CA SER A 171 13.53 8.84 3.57
C SER A 171 14.94 9.02 3.03
N VAL A 172 15.09 9.68 1.88
CA VAL A 172 16.39 9.91 1.23
C VAL A 172 17.18 11.01 1.96
N ASN A 173 16.53 12.10 2.37
CA ASN A 173 17.21 13.24 2.98
C ASN A 173 17.48 13.08 4.49
N THR A 174 16.85 12.11 5.17
CA THR A 174 17.04 11.89 6.60
C THR A 174 17.14 10.40 6.91
N PRO A 175 18.33 9.78 6.68
CA PRO A 175 18.53 8.34 6.86
C PRO A 175 18.21 7.84 8.28
N GLU A 176 18.36 8.70 9.31
CA GLU A 176 17.96 8.37 10.69
C GLU A 176 16.44 8.25 10.89
N ARG A 177 15.64 8.77 9.95
CA ARG A 177 14.16 8.73 10.00
C ARG A 177 13.54 7.66 9.11
N LEU A 178 14.32 6.76 8.52
CA LEU A 178 13.79 5.56 7.86
C LEU A 178 12.86 4.76 8.78
N LEU A 179 13.18 4.70 10.06
CA LEU A 179 12.34 4.09 11.09
C LEU A 179 11.00 4.83 11.26
N THR A 180 10.97 6.16 11.15
CA THR A 180 9.73 6.93 11.24
C THR A 180 8.87 6.78 10.00
N ALA A 181 9.45 6.63 8.81
CA ALA A 181 8.69 6.32 7.60
C ALA A 181 8.01 4.95 7.70
N ILE A 182 8.69 3.94 8.25
CA ILE A 182 8.10 2.62 8.53
C ILE A 182 6.92 2.78 9.52
N TYR A 183 7.07 3.61 10.56
CA TYR A 183 6.01 3.88 11.55
C TYR A 183 4.78 4.58 10.96
N VAL A 184 4.92 5.39 9.93
CA VAL A 184 3.79 6.08 9.26
C VAL A 184 3.06 5.14 8.29
N PHE A 185 3.76 4.09 7.78
CA PHE A 185 3.15 3.08 6.89
C PHE A 185 2.61 1.84 7.60
N THR A 186 2.91 1.67 8.88
CA THR A 186 2.34 0.62 9.76
C THR A 186 1.27 1.20 10.66
#